data_cfc7098c59cd2dc5c865146ab65c1c22
#
_entry.id   cfc7098c59cd2dc5c865146ab65c1c22
#
_cell.length_a   1.000
_cell.length_b   1.000
_cell.length_c   1.000
_cell.angle_alpha   90.00
_cell.angle_beta   90.00
_cell.angle_gamma   90.00
#
_symmetry.space_group_name_H-M   'P 1'
#
loop_
_entity.id
_entity.type
_entity.pdbx_description
1 polymer ?
#
loop_
_entity_poly.entity_id
_entity_poly.type
_entity_poly.pdbx_seq_one_letter_code
_entity_poly.pdbx_strand_id
1 'polypeptide(L)'
;IYIGQRDGKTLVISPIEDTPADRVGLKPQDQIVKIEDEIILGWDSQQVVKRLRGKPGTSVTIWVRREGEEELLKFEIVRENIKLISVRSEMIEKNLGYVKISQFKQKTAQEVRGAFSALMKEGAKGFVLDLRNNGGGLLNGAVEICDMFLNGGLVVGMKGRVDRANDEIYANPGTLTSLPMVVLINEGSASASEIVAGALSDRGRAVSVGKKTFGKGSVQTLFNLTDGSGLYVTI
;
A
#
# COMPACT_ATOMS: atom_id res chain seq x y z
N ILE A 1 -2.58 -7.64 8.08
CA ILE A 1 -2.75 -6.18 8.18
C ILE A 1 -1.42 -5.48 7.99
N TYR A 2 -1.47 -4.28 7.41
CA TYR A 2 -0.38 -3.31 7.43
C TYR A 2 -0.57 -2.39 8.62
N ILE A 3 0.49 -2.21 9.42
CA ILE A 3 0.50 -1.28 10.54
C ILE A 3 1.59 -0.24 10.36
N GLY A 4 1.40 0.92 10.95
CA GLY A 4 2.37 2.00 11.01
C GLY A 4 2.40 2.66 12.36
N GLN A 5 3.46 3.44 12.61
CA GLN A 5 3.61 4.25 13.83
C GLN A 5 3.43 5.73 13.47
N ARG A 6 2.61 6.42 14.24
CA ARG A 6 2.44 7.87 14.16
C ARG A 6 2.23 8.42 15.58
N ASP A 7 3.05 9.38 15.97
CA ASP A 7 2.99 10.03 17.30
C ASP A 7 2.95 9.03 18.47
N GLY A 8 3.79 7.97 18.40
CA GLY A 8 3.85 6.90 19.39
C GLY A 8 2.63 5.95 19.41
N LYS A 9 1.74 6.07 18.44
CA LYS A 9 0.53 5.24 18.29
C LYS A 9 0.71 4.23 17.17
N THR A 10 0.23 3.02 17.37
CA THR A 10 0.15 2.01 16.33
C THR A 10 -1.17 2.13 15.59
N LEU A 11 -1.11 2.41 14.29
CA LEU A 11 -2.29 2.56 13.43
C LEU A 11 -2.36 1.41 12.43
N VAL A 12 -3.57 0.95 12.14
CA VAL A 12 -3.85 0.14 10.96
C VAL A 12 -3.73 1.05 9.74
N ILE A 13 -2.73 0.81 8.89
CA ILE A 13 -2.63 1.49 7.59
C ILE A 13 -3.71 0.94 6.68
N SER A 14 -3.76 -0.40 6.56
CA SER A 14 -4.78 -1.09 5.79
C SER A 14 -4.94 -2.54 6.27
N PRO A 15 -6.16 -3.06 6.44
CA PRO A 15 -6.39 -4.49 6.40
C PRO A 15 -6.05 -5.00 5.00
N ILE A 16 -5.54 -6.22 4.91
CA ILE A 16 -5.31 -6.87 3.62
C ILE A 16 -6.63 -7.54 3.23
N GLU A 17 -7.12 -7.24 2.03
CA GLU A 17 -8.38 -7.74 1.52
C GLU A 17 -8.46 -9.28 1.54
N ASP A 18 -9.62 -9.83 1.81
CA ASP A 18 -9.90 -11.26 1.95
C ASP A 18 -9.11 -11.96 3.08
N THR A 19 -8.55 -11.21 4.03
CA THR A 19 -7.85 -11.78 5.18
C THR A 19 -8.68 -11.75 6.46
N PRO A 20 -8.30 -12.50 7.50
CA PRO A 20 -9.03 -12.49 8.77
C PRO A 20 -9.26 -11.09 9.36
N ALA A 21 -8.28 -10.21 9.25
CA ALA A 21 -8.39 -8.84 9.76
C ALA A 21 -9.43 -8.00 9.00
N ASP A 22 -9.53 -8.21 7.70
CA ASP A 22 -10.53 -7.57 6.85
C ASP A 22 -11.93 -8.11 7.14
N ARG A 23 -12.04 -9.44 7.24
CA ARG A 23 -13.33 -10.12 7.53
C ARG A 23 -13.95 -9.74 8.88
N VAL A 24 -13.13 -9.43 9.89
CA VAL A 24 -13.66 -8.94 11.19
C VAL A 24 -13.99 -7.45 11.18
N GLY A 25 -13.71 -6.72 10.08
CA GLY A 25 -14.09 -5.32 9.91
C GLY A 25 -13.11 -4.33 10.50
N LEU A 26 -11.82 -4.67 10.62
CA LEU A 26 -10.77 -3.66 10.85
C LEU A 26 -10.76 -2.65 9.70
N LYS A 27 -10.49 -1.39 10.05
CA LYS A 27 -10.46 -0.29 9.08
C LYS A 27 -9.12 0.44 9.09
N PRO A 28 -8.77 1.10 7.98
CA PRO A 28 -7.69 2.08 7.98
C PRO A 28 -7.91 3.14 9.07
N GLN A 29 -6.82 3.62 9.67
CA GLN A 29 -6.78 4.58 10.78
C GLN A 29 -7.24 4.03 12.15
N ASP A 30 -7.68 2.77 12.28
CA ASP A 30 -7.90 2.15 13.58
C ASP A 30 -6.61 2.19 14.40
N GLN A 31 -6.64 2.80 15.59
CA GLN A 31 -5.51 2.79 16.52
C GLN A 31 -5.56 1.52 17.36
N ILE A 32 -4.58 0.63 17.21
CA ILE A 32 -4.45 -0.54 18.09
C ILE A 32 -3.94 -0.04 19.45
N VAL A 33 -4.71 -0.27 20.50
CA VAL A 33 -4.38 0.18 21.86
C VAL A 33 -4.02 -0.97 22.79
N LYS A 34 -4.55 -2.19 22.51
CA LYS A 34 -4.30 -3.37 23.34
C LYS A 34 -4.27 -4.63 22.46
N ILE A 35 -3.39 -5.57 22.78
CA ILE A 35 -3.30 -6.90 22.16
C ILE A 35 -3.32 -7.93 23.29
N GLU A 36 -4.26 -8.87 23.25
CA GLU A 36 -4.58 -9.76 24.37
C GLU A 36 -4.78 -8.92 25.65
N ASP A 37 -4.07 -9.22 26.70
CA ASP A 37 -4.17 -8.49 27.97
C ASP A 37 -3.18 -7.33 28.11
N GLU A 38 -2.38 -7.03 27.08
CA GLU A 38 -1.27 -6.08 27.12
C GLU A 38 -1.61 -4.76 26.41
N ILE A 39 -1.46 -3.64 27.13
CA ILE A 39 -1.53 -2.29 26.54
C ILE A 39 -0.24 -2.03 25.78
N ILE A 40 -0.35 -1.68 24.48
CA ILE A 40 0.81 -1.55 23.58
C ILE A 40 1.31 -0.11 23.40
N LEU A 41 0.90 0.80 24.28
CA LEU A 41 1.38 2.18 24.22
C LEU A 41 2.90 2.22 24.41
N GLY A 42 3.59 2.86 23.46
CA GLY A 42 5.05 2.96 23.48
C GLY A 42 5.81 1.73 22.94
N TRP A 43 5.09 0.70 22.50
CA TRP A 43 5.74 -0.42 21.82
C TRP A 43 6.23 -0.01 20.44
N ASP A 44 7.37 -0.55 20.02
CA ASP A 44 7.83 -0.43 18.65
C ASP A 44 7.04 -1.37 17.71
N SER A 45 7.17 -1.12 16.41
CA SER A 45 6.46 -1.92 15.40
C SER A 45 6.83 -3.40 15.42
N GLN A 46 8.06 -3.76 15.82
CA GLN A 46 8.50 -5.16 15.86
C GLN A 46 7.84 -5.91 17.00
N GLN A 47 7.74 -5.28 18.17
CA GLN A 47 7.03 -5.84 19.33
C GLN A 47 5.56 -6.10 18.99
N VAL A 48 4.90 -5.11 18.36
CA VAL A 48 3.50 -5.25 17.93
C VAL A 48 3.34 -6.38 16.90
N VAL A 49 4.20 -6.42 15.88
CA VAL A 49 4.16 -7.47 14.84
C VAL A 49 4.39 -8.85 15.44
N LYS A 50 5.36 -8.99 16.37
CA LYS A 50 5.66 -10.25 17.06
C LYS A 50 4.44 -10.77 17.84
N ARG A 51 3.69 -9.87 18.46
CA ARG A 51 2.51 -10.23 19.26
C ARG A 51 1.30 -10.58 18.39
N LEU A 52 1.12 -9.87 17.28
CA LEU A 52 0.05 -10.14 16.32
C LEU A 52 0.25 -11.45 15.56
N ARG A 53 1.50 -11.80 15.23
CA ARG A 53 1.83 -13.05 14.52
C ARG A 53 1.69 -14.26 15.44
N GLY A 54 1.47 -15.42 14.83
CA GLY A 54 1.39 -16.71 15.53
C GLY A 54 1.09 -17.84 14.57
N LYS A 55 0.89 -19.04 15.10
CA LYS A 55 0.57 -20.24 14.31
C LYS A 55 -0.80 -20.06 13.62
N PRO A 56 -0.94 -20.42 12.33
CA PRO A 56 -2.26 -20.47 11.68
C PRO A 56 -3.25 -21.31 12.49
N GLY A 57 -4.51 -20.83 12.54
CA GLY A 57 -5.59 -21.43 13.32
C GLY A 57 -5.67 -20.98 14.79
N THR A 58 -4.68 -20.25 15.31
CA THR A 58 -4.77 -19.64 16.64
C THR A 58 -5.41 -18.25 16.56
N SER A 59 -6.13 -17.84 17.61
CA SER A 59 -6.74 -16.50 17.69
C SER A 59 -5.77 -15.48 18.28
N VAL A 60 -6.00 -14.20 17.98
CA VAL A 60 -5.48 -13.03 18.69
C VAL A 60 -6.59 -12.02 18.86
N THR A 61 -6.72 -11.50 20.07
CA THR A 61 -7.69 -10.45 20.40
C THR A 61 -6.98 -9.10 20.40
N ILE A 62 -7.57 -8.12 19.72
CA ILE A 62 -7.09 -6.74 19.72
C ILE A 62 -8.22 -5.77 20.09
N TRP A 63 -7.87 -4.67 20.72
CA TRP A 63 -8.79 -3.56 20.94
C TRP A 63 -8.27 -2.35 20.18
N VAL A 64 -9.16 -1.71 19.47
CA VAL A 64 -8.83 -0.52 18.69
C VAL A 64 -9.69 0.67 19.11
N ARG A 65 -9.10 1.85 19.03
CA ARG A 65 -9.81 3.12 19.06
C ARG A 65 -10.09 3.55 17.63
N ARG A 66 -11.35 3.76 17.31
CA ARG A 66 -11.80 4.24 15.98
C ARG A 66 -12.41 5.62 16.14
N GLU A 67 -12.13 6.52 15.21
CA GLU A 67 -12.76 7.84 15.17
C GLU A 67 -14.27 7.70 15.01
N GLY A 68 -15.02 8.45 15.82
CA GLY A 68 -16.49 8.38 15.85
C GLY A 68 -17.09 7.31 16.77
N GLU A 69 -16.25 6.46 17.40
CA GLU A 69 -16.69 5.47 18.38
C GLU A 69 -16.27 5.91 19.79
N GLU A 70 -17.19 5.89 20.75
CA GLU A 70 -16.91 6.29 22.14
C GLU A 70 -16.10 5.21 22.89
N GLU A 71 -16.41 3.94 22.62
CA GLU A 71 -15.77 2.79 23.27
C GLU A 71 -14.69 2.14 22.39
N LEU A 72 -13.84 1.33 23.01
CA LEU A 72 -12.88 0.51 22.29
C LEU A 72 -13.60 -0.65 21.61
N LEU A 73 -13.34 -0.82 20.31
CA LEU A 73 -13.83 -1.94 19.54
C LEU A 73 -12.94 -3.16 19.76
N LYS A 74 -13.53 -4.27 20.11
CA LYS A 74 -12.84 -5.56 20.30
C LYS A 74 -12.95 -6.40 19.03
N PHE A 75 -11.82 -6.92 18.53
CA PHE A 75 -11.76 -7.84 17.40
C PHE A 75 -11.01 -9.11 17.79
N GLU A 76 -11.61 -10.26 17.54
CA GLU A 76 -10.96 -11.56 17.62
C GLU A 76 -10.60 -12.02 16.21
N ILE A 77 -9.32 -12.24 15.95
CA ILE A 77 -8.77 -12.53 14.63
C ILE A 77 -8.14 -13.91 14.65
N VAL A 78 -8.67 -14.83 13.85
CA VAL A 78 -8.06 -16.15 13.66
C VAL A 78 -6.92 -16.03 12.66
N ARG A 79 -5.72 -16.39 13.05
CA ARG A 79 -4.52 -16.31 12.20
C ARG A 79 -4.59 -17.32 11.06
N GLU A 80 -4.19 -16.89 9.88
CA GLU A 80 -4.15 -17.71 8.66
C GLU A 80 -2.83 -17.52 7.91
N ASN A 81 -2.52 -18.47 7.01
CA ASN A 81 -1.47 -18.29 6.02
C ASN A 81 -1.97 -17.35 4.92
N ILE A 82 -1.48 -16.12 4.92
CA ILE A 82 -1.92 -15.09 3.98
C ILE A 82 -1.17 -15.25 2.64
N LYS A 83 -1.89 -15.68 1.59
CA LYS A 83 -1.39 -15.67 0.21
C LYS A 83 -1.72 -14.32 -0.42
N LEU A 84 -0.71 -13.48 -0.54
CA LEU A 84 -0.89 -12.16 -1.14
C LEU A 84 -0.79 -12.24 -2.66
N ILE A 85 -1.92 -12.07 -3.35
CA ILE A 85 -1.98 -11.82 -4.79
C ILE A 85 -1.74 -10.33 -5.00
N SER A 86 -0.67 -9.96 -5.71
CA SER A 86 -0.30 -8.55 -5.86
C SER A 86 -1.17 -7.82 -6.86
N VAL A 87 -1.59 -8.48 -7.94
CA VAL A 87 -2.37 -7.89 -9.03
C VAL A 87 -3.53 -8.80 -9.39
N ARG A 88 -4.74 -8.21 -9.43
CA ARG A 88 -5.94 -8.83 -10.01
C ARG A 88 -6.40 -7.97 -11.17
N SER A 89 -6.90 -8.58 -12.23
CA SER A 89 -7.42 -7.85 -13.39
C SER A 89 -8.59 -8.56 -14.02
N GLU A 90 -9.51 -7.77 -14.52
CA GLU A 90 -10.70 -8.25 -15.23
C GLU A 90 -11.22 -7.18 -16.18
N MET A 91 -11.93 -7.59 -17.21
CA MET A 91 -12.72 -6.68 -18.03
C MET A 91 -14.04 -6.42 -17.30
N ILE A 92 -14.29 -5.20 -16.87
CA ILE A 92 -15.57 -4.77 -16.35
C ILE A 92 -16.35 -4.07 -17.45
N GLU A 93 -17.64 -4.36 -17.56
CA GLU A 93 -18.46 -3.95 -18.70
C GLU A 93 -17.83 -4.39 -20.05
N LYS A 94 -18.26 -3.80 -21.19
CA LYS A 94 -17.83 -4.28 -22.51
C LYS A 94 -16.41 -3.91 -22.93
N ASN A 95 -15.78 -2.91 -22.29
CA ASN A 95 -14.49 -2.36 -22.77
C ASN A 95 -13.71 -1.55 -21.73
N LEU A 96 -14.00 -1.73 -20.45
CA LEU A 96 -13.28 -1.06 -19.36
C LEU A 96 -12.43 -2.08 -18.60
N GLY A 97 -11.10 -1.94 -18.69
CA GLY A 97 -10.15 -2.78 -17.96
C GLY A 97 -10.03 -2.35 -16.50
N TYR A 98 -10.25 -3.28 -15.59
CA TYR A 98 -10.03 -3.07 -14.15
C TYR A 98 -8.76 -3.79 -13.72
N VAL A 99 -7.87 -3.07 -13.04
CA VAL A 99 -6.62 -3.63 -12.50
C VAL A 99 -6.47 -3.18 -11.06
N LYS A 100 -6.47 -4.13 -10.13
CA LYS A 100 -6.25 -3.89 -8.71
C LYS A 100 -4.86 -4.28 -8.30
N ILE A 101 -4.15 -3.38 -7.63
CA ILE A 101 -2.86 -3.63 -7.01
C ILE A 101 -3.07 -3.69 -5.50
N SER A 102 -2.85 -4.86 -4.89
CA SER A 102 -3.02 -5.05 -3.44
C SER A 102 -1.73 -4.79 -2.65
N GLN A 103 -0.56 -4.89 -3.30
CA GLN A 103 0.75 -4.64 -2.69
C GLN A 103 1.83 -4.45 -3.75
N PHE A 104 2.85 -3.64 -3.44
CA PHE A 104 4.03 -3.47 -4.29
C PHE A 104 5.15 -4.43 -3.87
N LYS A 105 5.30 -5.54 -4.59
CA LYS A 105 6.36 -6.55 -4.47
C LYS A 105 7.29 -6.50 -5.68
N GLN A 106 8.37 -7.29 -5.65
CA GLN A 106 9.38 -7.32 -6.71
C GLN A 106 8.81 -7.61 -8.11
N LYS A 107 7.75 -8.44 -8.22
CA LYS A 107 7.14 -8.82 -9.50
C LYS A 107 5.89 -8.01 -9.85
N THR A 108 5.42 -7.14 -8.98
CA THR A 108 4.14 -6.42 -9.17
C THR A 108 4.13 -5.58 -10.45
N ALA A 109 5.22 -4.89 -10.76
CA ALA A 109 5.29 -4.10 -12.00
C ALA A 109 5.16 -4.97 -13.25
N GLN A 110 5.80 -6.14 -13.27
CA GLN A 110 5.67 -7.10 -14.37
C GLN A 110 4.25 -7.65 -14.48
N GLU A 111 3.61 -7.96 -13.34
CA GLU A 111 2.23 -8.44 -13.28
C GLU A 111 1.25 -7.37 -13.80
N VAL A 112 1.43 -6.10 -13.41
CA VAL A 112 0.65 -4.95 -13.91
C VAL A 112 0.80 -4.81 -15.43
N ARG A 113 2.02 -4.83 -15.95
CA ARG A 113 2.29 -4.78 -17.39
C ARG A 113 1.56 -5.88 -18.15
N GLY A 114 1.62 -7.11 -17.62
CA GLY A 114 0.92 -8.26 -18.20
C GLY A 114 -0.60 -8.08 -18.20
N ALA A 115 -1.16 -7.63 -17.08
CA ALA A 115 -2.59 -7.37 -16.93
C ALA A 115 -3.11 -6.32 -17.92
N PHE A 116 -2.44 -5.16 -18.00
CA PHE A 116 -2.81 -4.12 -18.96
C PHE A 116 -2.69 -4.61 -20.41
N SER A 117 -1.61 -5.32 -20.74
CA SER A 117 -1.41 -5.86 -22.09
C SER A 117 -2.49 -6.88 -22.47
N ALA A 118 -2.92 -7.74 -21.54
CA ALA A 118 -3.99 -8.70 -21.77
C ALA A 118 -5.33 -7.97 -22.02
N LEU A 119 -5.71 -7.04 -21.14
CA LEU A 119 -6.95 -6.30 -21.26
C LEU A 119 -7.01 -5.43 -22.54
N MET A 120 -5.87 -4.85 -22.96
CA MET A 120 -5.80 -4.15 -24.27
C MET A 120 -6.05 -5.09 -25.44
N LYS A 121 -5.50 -6.32 -25.41
CA LYS A 121 -5.76 -7.34 -26.44
C LYS A 121 -7.24 -7.78 -26.45
N GLU A 122 -7.89 -7.78 -25.29
CA GLU A 122 -9.33 -8.05 -25.15
C GLU A 122 -10.22 -6.88 -25.58
N GLY A 123 -9.63 -5.73 -25.94
CA GLY A 123 -10.33 -4.56 -26.46
C GLY A 123 -10.67 -3.48 -25.46
N ALA A 124 -9.97 -3.40 -24.33
CA ALA A 124 -10.15 -2.30 -23.38
C ALA A 124 -9.97 -0.93 -24.05
N LYS A 125 -10.85 0.00 -23.75
CA LYS A 125 -10.84 1.39 -24.25
C LYS A 125 -10.51 2.41 -23.15
N GLY A 126 -10.42 1.97 -21.91
CA GLY A 126 -10.04 2.75 -20.74
C GLY A 126 -9.74 1.83 -19.58
N PHE A 127 -9.19 2.40 -18.50
CA PHE A 127 -8.74 1.64 -17.35
C PHE A 127 -9.17 2.25 -16.02
N VAL A 128 -9.45 1.37 -15.08
CA VAL A 128 -9.55 1.67 -13.65
C VAL A 128 -8.38 0.97 -12.95
N LEU A 129 -7.46 1.76 -12.41
CA LEU A 129 -6.36 1.30 -11.56
C LEU A 129 -6.79 1.44 -10.10
N ASP A 130 -7.03 0.34 -9.41
CA ASP A 130 -7.50 0.37 -8.02
C ASP A 130 -6.34 0.18 -7.03
N LEU A 131 -6.09 1.23 -6.25
CA LEU A 131 -5.10 1.29 -5.18
C LEU A 131 -5.75 1.36 -3.79
N ARG A 132 -7.06 1.18 -3.69
CA ARG A 132 -7.76 1.19 -2.40
C ARG A 132 -7.29 0.05 -1.51
N ASN A 133 -7.09 0.36 -0.22
CA ASN A 133 -6.58 -0.57 0.80
C ASN A 133 -5.20 -1.15 0.48
N ASN A 134 -4.42 -0.48 -0.36
CA ASN A 134 -3.04 -0.86 -0.65
C ASN A 134 -2.07 -0.03 0.20
N GLY A 135 -1.54 -0.62 1.26
CA GLY A 135 -0.59 0.02 2.19
C GLY A 135 0.80 0.30 1.60
N GLY A 136 1.01 0.07 0.30
CA GLY A 136 2.26 0.33 -0.40
C GLY A 136 3.14 -0.91 -0.58
N GLY A 137 4.44 -0.73 -0.43
CA GLY A 137 5.47 -1.74 -0.61
C GLY A 137 6.76 -1.17 -1.20
N LEU A 138 7.37 -1.88 -2.12
CA LEU A 138 8.66 -1.49 -2.70
C LEU A 138 8.55 -0.22 -3.54
N LEU A 139 9.42 0.76 -3.26
CA LEU A 139 9.54 2.02 -4.00
C LEU A 139 9.79 1.78 -5.49
N ASN A 140 10.74 0.90 -5.83
CA ASN A 140 11.05 0.58 -7.23
C ASN A 140 9.83 0.07 -8.00
N GLY A 141 8.97 -0.73 -7.35
CA GLY A 141 7.73 -1.19 -7.98
C GLY A 141 6.76 -0.06 -8.32
N ALA A 142 6.66 0.97 -7.47
CA ALA A 142 5.87 2.17 -7.76
C ALA A 142 6.47 2.97 -8.91
N VAL A 143 7.79 3.18 -8.90
CA VAL A 143 8.52 3.90 -9.97
C VAL A 143 8.33 3.20 -11.31
N GLU A 144 8.53 1.88 -11.39
CA GLU A 144 8.34 1.10 -12.61
C GLU A 144 6.90 1.16 -13.13
N ILE A 145 5.90 1.20 -12.24
CA ILE A 145 4.49 1.35 -12.64
C ILE A 145 4.21 2.76 -13.15
N CYS A 146 4.74 3.80 -12.51
CA CYS A 146 4.64 5.17 -13.04
C CYS A 146 5.29 5.29 -14.42
N ASP A 147 6.46 4.70 -14.59
CA ASP A 147 7.21 4.67 -15.86
C ASP A 147 6.43 4.02 -17.01
N MET A 148 5.55 3.05 -16.71
CA MET A 148 4.67 2.46 -17.74
C MET A 148 3.65 3.43 -18.31
N PHE A 149 3.28 4.48 -17.60
CA PHE A 149 2.16 5.35 -17.96
C PHE A 149 2.55 6.82 -18.19
N LEU A 150 3.73 7.24 -17.75
CA LEU A 150 4.25 8.58 -17.92
C LEU A 150 5.24 8.63 -19.09
N ASN A 151 5.23 9.74 -19.81
CA ASN A 151 6.21 10.01 -20.86
C ASN A 151 7.24 11.02 -20.37
N GLY A 152 8.00 10.62 -19.34
CA GLY A 152 8.94 11.48 -18.65
C GLY A 152 8.32 12.28 -17.50
N GLY A 153 9.16 13.06 -16.82
CA GLY A 153 8.80 13.91 -15.69
C GLY A 153 9.03 13.25 -14.32
N LEU A 154 9.00 14.06 -13.27
CA LEU A 154 9.26 13.62 -11.89
C LEU A 154 8.20 12.63 -11.43
N VAL A 155 8.62 11.48 -10.94
CA VAL A 155 7.78 10.46 -10.29
C VAL A 155 7.72 10.69 -8.79
N VAL A 156 8.89 10.84 -8.16
CA VAL A 156 9.01 11.06 -6.72
C VAL A 156 10.25 11.85 -6.39
N GLY A 157 10.12 12.83 -5.49
CA GLY A 157 11.24 13.54 -4.87
C GLY A 157 11.39 13.14 -3.42
N MET A 158 12.60 12.85 -2.99
CA MET A 158 12.97 12.57 -1.61
C MET A 158 13.79 13.71 -1.06
N LYS A 159 13.42 14.24 0.11
CA LYS A 159 14.18 15.25 0.84
C LYS A 159 14.67 14.67 2.15
N GLY A 160 15.97 14.53 2.27
CA GLY A 160 16.61 14.11 3.51
C GLY A 160 17.01 15.27 4.41
N ARG A 161 17.54 14.93 5.58
CA ARG A 161 18.05 15.94 6.55
C ARG A 161 19.27 16.71 6.04
N VAL A 162 20.03 16.14 5.11
CA VAL A 162 21.20 16.73 4.48
C VAL A 162 21.05 16.67 2.97
N ASP A 163 21.59 17.64 2.24
CA ASP A 163 21.40 17.76 0.79
C ASP A 163 21.81 16.51 0.00
N ARG A 164 22.84 15.79 0.43
CA ARG A 164 23.27 14.52 -0.20
C ARG A 164 22.27 13.38 -0.07
N ALA A 165 21.25 13.52 0.78
CA ALA A 165 20.14 12.57 0.93
C ALA A 165 18.91 12.98 0.13
N ASN A 166 18.99 14.08 -0.64
CA ASN A 166 17.96 14.45 -1.59
C ASN A 166 18.13 13.61 -2.85
N ASP A 167 17.03 13.09 -3.37
CA ASP A 167 17.02 12.33 -4.62
C ASP A 167 15.70 12.58 -5.37
N GLU A 168 15.79 12.52 -6.69
CA GLU A 168 14.64 12.71 -7.57
C GLU A 168 14.64 11.61 -8.63
N ILE A 169 13.51 10.90 -8.72
CA ILE A 169 13.35 9.82 -9.68
C ILE A 169 12.36 10.26 -10.76
N TYR A 170 12.80 10.18 -12.00
CA TYR A 170 12.05 10.58 -13.19
C TYR A 170 11.62 9.36 -14.00
N ALA A 171 10.47 9.49 -14.67
CA ALA A 171 10.03 8.52 -15.65
C ALA A 171 10.84 8.67 -16.96
N ASN A 172 11.03 7.54 -17.65
CA ASN A 172 11.65 7.51 -18.96
C ASN A 172 10.64 7.89 -20.06
N PRO A 173 11.10 8.31 -21.26
CA PRO A 173 10.24 8.49 -22.39
C PRO A 173 9.59 7.18 -22.86
N GLY A 174 8.31 7.26 -23.23
CA GLY A 174 7.52 6.13 -23.72
C GLY A 174 6.45 5.69 -22.74
N THR A 175 5.32 5.23 -23.25
CA THR A 175 4.20 4.75 -22.43
C THR A 175 3.65 3.43 -22.93
N LEU A 176 3.17 2.59 -22.00
CA LEU A 176 2.50 1.34 -22.32
C LEU A 176 1.15 1.59 -23.04
N THR A 177 0.44 2.64 -22.63
CA THR A 177 -0.85 3.04 -23.21
C THR A 177 -1.18 4.50 -22.90
N SER A 178 -1.85 5.17 -23.85
CA SER A 178 -2.44 6.50 -23.68
C SER A 178 -3.96 6.46 -23.43
N LEU A 179 -4.55 5.28 -23.34
CA LEU A 179 -5.99 5.14 -23.09
C LEU A 179 -6.38 5.84 -21.77
N PRO A 180 -7.59 6.40 -21.67
CA PRO A 180 -8.08 7.06 -20.47
C PRO A 180 -7.93 6.16 -19.23
N MET A 181 -7.56 6.77 -18.10
CA MET A 181 -7.35 6.04 -16.83
C MET A 181 -7.89 6.83 -15.65
N VAL A 182 -8.50 6.11 -14.73
CA VAL A 182 -8.90 6.58 -13.40
C VAL A 182 -8.13 5.78 -12.36
N VAL A 183 -7.67 6.44 -11.29
CA VAL A 183 -7.04 5.79 -10.14
C VAL A 183 -7.97 5.85 -8.94
N LEU A 184 -8.36 4.70 -8.40
CA LEU A 184 -9.17 4.63 -7.18
C LEU A 184 -8.26 4.62 -5.96
N ILE A 185 -8.55 5.50 -5.01
CA ILE A 185 -7.81 5.68 -3.76
C ILE A 185 -8.75 5.76 -2.55
N ASN A 186 -8.23 5.42 -1.39
CA ASN A 186 -8.91 5.66 -0.12
C ASN A 186 -7.90 5.84 1.02
N GLU A 187 -8.41 5.98 2.24
CA GLU A 187 -7.63 6.14 3.47
C GLU A 187 -6.67 4.97 3.78
N GLY A 188 -6.85 3.83 3.11
CA GLY A 188 -5.94 2.68 3.16
C GLY A 188 -4.86 2.68 2.06
N SER A 189 -4.89 3.65 1.15
CA SER A 189 -3.83 3.85 0.15
C SER A 189 -2.66 4.59 0.79
N ALA A 190 -1.47 3.97 0.82
CA ALA A 190 -0.32 4.55 1.52
C ALA A 190 1.02 4.34 0.79
N SER A 191 2.01 5.21 1.04
CA SER A 191 3.41 5.03 0.60
C SER A 191 3.52 4.86 -0.92
N ALA A 192 3.97 3.70 -1.44
CA ALA A 192 4.10 3.41 -2.88
C ALA A 192 2.80 3.67 -3.66
N SER A 193 1.62 3.42 -3.06
CA SER A 193 0.32 3.74 -3.66
C SER A 193 0.12 5.24 -3.82
N GLU A 194 0.60 6.03 -2.86
CA GLU A 194 0.52 7.49 -2.91
C GLU A 194 1.45 8.06 -3.96
N ILE A 195 2.62 7.44 -4.16
CA ILE A 195 3.55 7.81 -5.24
C ILE A 195 2.88 7.59 -6.60
N VAL A 196 2.29 6.42 -6.83
CA VAL A 196 1.62 6.12 -8.12
C VAL A 196 0.44 7.06 -8.35
N ALA A 197 -0.44 7.22 -7.36
CA ALA A 197 -1.62 8.08 -7.50
C ALA A 197 -1.21 9.55 -7.72
N GLY A 198 -0.26 10.06 -6.93
CA GLY A 198 0.24 11.43 -7.04
C GLY A 198 0.93 11.69 -8.37
N ALA A 199 1.91 10.86 -8.75
CA ALA A 199 2.63 11.04 -10.01
C ALA A 199 1.71 11.01 -11.23
N LEU A 200 0.75 10.06 -11.29
CA LEU A 200 -0.19 9.98 -12.41
C LEU A 200 -1.17 11.17 -12.44
N SER A 201 -1.62 11.64 -11.27
CA SER A 201 -2.52 12.80 -11.18
C SER A 201 -1.80 14.11 -11.49
N ASP A 202 -0.65 14.35 -10.90
CA ASP A 202 0.11 15.61 -11.05
C ASP A 202 0.60 15.81 -12.49
N ARG A 203 0.82 14.70 -13.20
CA ARG A 203 1.20 14.73 -14.63
C ARG A 203 -0.01 14.70 -15.58
N GLY A 204 -1.24 14.79 -15.06
CA GLY A 204 -2.45 14.78 -15.87
C GLY A 204 -2.69 13.48 -16.63
N ARG A 205 -2.01 12.38 -16.23
CA ARG A 205 -2.14 11.07 -16.87
C ARG A 205 -3.41 10.34 -16.46
N ALA A 206 -3.84 10.53 -15.23
CA ALA A 206 -5.04 9.91 -14.69
C ALA A 206 -5.76 10.86 -13.73
N VAL A 207 -7.03 10.58 -13.48
CA VAL A 207 -7.82 11.27 -12.44
C VAL A 207 -7.92 10.37 -11.23
N SER A 208 -7.50 10.88 -10.06
CA SER A 208 -7.70 10.18 -8.79
C SER A 208 -9.13 10.38 -8.29
N VAL A 209 -9.79 9.28 -7.92
CA VAL A 209 -11.17 9.27 -7.42
C VAL A 209 -11.22 8.49 -6.10
N GLY A 210 -11.92 9.04 -5.13
CA GLY A 210 -12.13 8.40 -3.84
C GLY A 210 -11.92 9.33 -2.65
N LYS A 211 -11.30 8.82 -1.60
CA LYS A 211 -11.04 9.54 -0.36
C LYS A 211 -9.56 9.89 -0.21
N LYS A 212 -9.26 10.83 0.70
CA LYS A 212 -7.90 11.19 1.08
C LYS A 212 -7.10 9.96 1.49
N THR A 213 -5.87 9.84 0.98
CA THR A 213 -4.94 8.76 1.28
C THR A 213 -4.37 8.85 2.70
N PHE A 214 -3.66 7.85 3.14
CA PHE A 214 -3.12 7.74 4.50
C PHE A 214 -2.15 8.88 4.86
N GLY A 215 -1.31 9.33 3.93
CA GLY A 215 -0.31 10.39 4.14
C GLY A 215 1.01 9.87 4.73
N LYS A 216 1.49 8.71 4.26
CA LYS A 216 2.82 8.19 4.65
C LYS A 216 3.91 8.75 3.73
N GLY A 217 4.47 9.90 4.10
CA GLY A 217 5.54 10.61 3.37
C GLY A 217 6.96 10.26 3.81
N SER A 218 7.22 9.09 4.41
CA SER A 218 8.56 8.67 4.84
C SER A 218 9.07 7.49 4.02
N VAL A 219 10.37 7.55 3.65
CA VAL A 219 11.09 6.48 2.97
C VAL A 219 12.01 5.78 3.95
N GLN A 220 12.07 4.45 3.90
CA GLN A 220 12.96 3.64 4.71
C GLN A 220 13.91 2.85 3.83
N THR A 221 15.19 2.88 4.16
CA THR A 221 16.22 2.08 3.50
C THR A 221 16.66 0.94 4.40
N LEU A 222 16.78 -0.25 3.82
CA LEU A 222 17.33 -1.43 4.49
C LEU A 222 18.84 -1.47 4.29
N PHE A 223 19.59 -1.42 5.36
CA PHE A 223 21.02 -1.68 5.40
C PHE A 223 21.26 -3.10 5.89
N ASN A 224 21.86 -3.94 5.04
CA ASN A 224 22.29 -5.28 5.44
C ASN A 224 23.56 -5.17 6.28
N LEU A 225 23.57 -5.75 7.47
CA LEU A 225 24.72 -5.79 8.37
C LEU A 225 25.56 -7.05 8.14
N THR A 226 26.81 -7.02 8.58
CA THR A 226 27.79 -8.10 8.36
C THR A 226 27.44 -9.42 9.04
N ASP A 227 26.59 -9.39 10.06
CA ASP A 227 26.08 -10.56 10.79
C ASP A 227 24.83 -11.16 10.14
N GLY A 228 24.41 -10.66 8.97
CA GLY A 228 23.20 -11.10 8.26
C GLY A 228 21.91 -10.47 8.77
N SER A 229 21.97 -9.60 9.77
CA SER A 229 20.81 -8.81 10.20
C SER A 229 20.59 -7.60 9.29
N GLY A 230 19.43 -6.97 9.37
CA GLY A 230 19.08 -5.79 8.59
C GLY A 230 18.65 -4.63 9.47
N LEU A 231 19.14 -3.43 9.15
CA LEU A 231 18.75 -2.18 9.80
C LEU A 231 17.87 -1.35 8.87
N TYR A 232 16.63 -1.09 9.27
CA TYR A 232 15.77 -0.12 8.59
C TYR A 232 15.98 1.27 9.16
N VAL A 233 16.34 2.20 8.29
CA VAL A 233 16.53 3.61 8.65
C VAL A 233 15.60 4.48 7.82
N THR A 234 14.86 5.38 8.46
CA THR A 234 14.10 6.42 7.77
C THR A 234 15.09 7.50 7.31
N ILE A 235 15.09 7.80 6.04
CA ILE A 235 15.96 8.77 5.38
C ILE A 235 15.19 9.98 4.90
#